data_5057b35b42cee11760fc49ec60a48913
#
_entry.id   5057b35b42cee11760fc49ec60a48913
#
_cell.length_a   1.000
_cell.length_b   1.000
_cell.length_c   1.000
_cell.angle_alpha   90.00
_cell.angle_beta   90.00
_cell.angle_gamma   90.00
#
_symmetry.space_group_name_H-M   'P 1'
#
loop_
_entity.id
_entity.type
_entity.pdbx_description
1 polymer ?
#
loop_
_entity_poly.entity_id
_entity_poly.type
_entity_poly.pdbx_seq_one_letter_code
_entity_poly.pdbx_strand_id
1 'polypeptide(L)'
;MYTAAETAAAHQKLCDIYKLAARSVQIETHSGDQALAGVATVNGALMLEQAVNATPALVPADRDAALTLAQAYTSASAMASSLHRDDPEWRAVVEDVNTKDAQMKAVCGGN
;
A
#
# COMPACT_ATOMS: atom_id res chain seq x y z
N MET A 1 -26.89 -1.53 -4.56
CA MET A 1 -26.42 -0.15 -4.28
C MET A 1 -26.20 0.01 -2.77
N TYR A 2 -25.14 0.73 -2.41
CA TYR A 2 -24.76 0.90 -1.00
C TYR A 2 -25.21 2.26 -0.48
N THR A 3 -25.53 2.33 0.78
CA THR A 3 -25.91 3.61 1.42
C THR A 3 -24.66 4.45 1.65
N ALA A 4 -24.87 5.75 1.91
CA ALA A 4 -23.77 6.65 2.26
C ALA A 4 -23.05 6.19 3.54
N ALA A 5 -23.79 5.63 4.50
CA ALA A 5 -23.22 5.10 5.74
C ALA A 5 -22.35 3.87 5.46
N GLU A 6 -22.80 2.97 4.59
CA GLU A 6 -22.04 1.79 4.21
C GLU A 6 -20.75 2.16 3.47
N THR A 7 -20.84 3.12 2.57
CA THR A 7 -19.68 3.63 1.82
C THR A 7 -18.68 4.30 2.76
N ALA A 8 -19.14 5.10 3.71
CA ALA A 8 -18.28 5.75 4.69
C ALA A 8 -17.59 4.73 5.60
N ALA A 9 -18.30 3.70 6.03
CA ALA A 9 -17.74 2.65 6.85
C ALA A 9 -16.67 1.84 6.09
N ALA A 10 -16.92 1.56 4.81
CA ALA A 10 -15.96 0.88 3.96
C ALA A 10 -14.68 1.70 3.78
N HIS A 11 -14.83 3.00 3.54
CA HIS A 11 -13.69 3.93 3.43
C HIS A 11 -12.86 3.94 4.71
N GLN A 12 -13.51 4.06 5.86
CA GLN A 12 -12.83 4.08 7.16
C GLN A 12 -12.07 2.78 7.41
N LYS A 13 -12.69 1.65 7.12
CA LYS A 13 -12.06 0.34 7.30
C LYS A 13 -10.81 0.19 6.42
N LEU A 14 -10.92 0.60 5.17
CA LEU A 14 -9.77 0.56 4.25
C LEU A 14 -8.65 1.45 4.76
N CYS A 15 -8.96 2.67 5.19
CA CYS A 15 -7.95 3.62 5.66
C CYS A 15 -7.28 3.14 6.95
N ASP A 16 -7.99 2.47 7.84
CA ASP A 16 -7.41 1.88 9.04
C ASP A 16 -6.39 0.80 8.67
N ILE A 17 -6.74 -0.05 7.71
CA ILE A 17 -5.85 -1.12 7.23
C ILE A 17 -4.65 -0.51 6.48
N TYR A 18 -4.90 0.51 5.66
CA TYR A 18 -3.80 1.21 4.97
C TYR A 18 -2.79 1.78 5.96
N LYS A 19 -3.24 2.44 7.02
CA LYS A 19 -2.34 3.03 8.01
C LYS A 19 -1.46 1.98 8.67
N LEU A 20 -2.04 0.82 8.97
CA LEU A 20 -1.28 -0.28 9.57
C LEU A 20 -0.25 -0.84 8.58
N ALA A 21 -0.65 -1.07 7.34
CA ALA A 21 0.24 -1.59 6.30
C ALA A 21 1.38 -0.61 6.02
N ALA A 22 1.07 0.67 5.84
CA ALA A 22 2.06 1.71 5.55
C ALA A 22 3.06 1.88 6.69
N ARG A 23 2.58 1.81 7.93
CA ARG A 23 3.46 1.90 9.09
C ARG A 23 4.45 0.75 9.14
N SER A 24 3.98 -0.46 8.87
CA SER A 24 4.83 -1.65 8.82
C SER A 24 5.91 -1.50 7.73
N VAL A 25 5.52 -1.06 6.55
CA VAL A 25 6.46 -0.85 5.45
C VAL A 25 7.51 0.21 5.83
N GLN A 26 7.10 1.32 6.42
CA GLN A 26 8.02 2.38 6.83
C GLN A 26 9.03 1.89 7.87
N ILE A 27 8.57 1.18 8.88
CA ILE A 27 9.44 0.66 9.94
C ILE A 27 10.48 -0.28 9.36
N GLU A 28 10.05 -1.25 8.54
CA GLU A 28 10.95 -2.26 8.01
C GLU A 28 11.91 -1.71 6.95
N THR A 29 11.47 -0.74 6.15
CA THR A 29 12.38 -0.12 5.17
C THR A 29 13.45 0.75 5.82
N HIS A 30 13.17 1.31 6.99
CA HIS A 30 14.14 2.11 7.73
C HIS A 30 15.04 1.26 8.65
N SER A 31 14.73 -0.02 8.84
CA SER A 31 15.53 -0.91 9.67
C SER A 31 16.88 -1.27 9.04
N GLY A 32 17.00 -1.08 7.73
CA GLY A 32 18.19 -1.50 6.99
C GLY A 32 18.22 -2.97 6.62
N ASP A 33 17.23 -3.74 7.04
CA ASP A 33 17.12 -5.16 6.69
C ASP A 33 16.25 -5.32 5.46
N GLN A 34 16.90 -5.58 4.33
CA GLN A 34 16.23 -5.68 3.03
C GLN A 34 15.25 -6.87 2.96
N ALA A 35 15.56 -7.95 3.65
CA ALA A 35 14.67 -9.12 3.68
C ALA A 35 13.37 -8.79 4.43
N LEU A 36 13.45 -8.10 5.58
CA LEU A 36 12.29 -7.68 6.33
C LEU A 36 11.47 -6.64 5.56
N ALA A 37 12.13 -5.73 4.86
CA ALA A 37 11.46 -4.75 4.01
C ALA A 37 10.65 -5.45 2.90
N GLY A 38 11.20 -6.49 2.31
CA GLY A 38 10.51 -7.31 1.31
C GLY A 38 9.28 -8.01 1.89
N VAL A 39 9.41 -8.59 3.08
CA VAL A 39 8.29 -9.22 3.77
C VAL A 39 7.18 -8.19 4.07
N ALA A 40 7.56 -7.01 4.56
CA ALA A 40 6.60 -5.96 4.90
C ALA A 40 5.83 -5.48 3.68
N THR A 41 6.50 -5.33 2.52
CA THR A 41 5.82 -4.89 1.29
C THR A 41 4.87 -5.94 0.74
N VAL A 42 5.25 -7.22 0.75
CA VAL A 42 4.35 -8.31 0.35
C VAL A 42 3.14 -8.36 1.28
N ASN A 43 3.37 -8.30 2.58
CA ASN A 43 2.30 -8.35 3.55
C ASN A 43 1.39 -7.13 3.44
N GLY A 44 1.96 -5.95 3.22
CA GLY A 44 1.18 -4.72 3.00
C GLY A 44 0.29 -4.83 1.77
N ALA A 45 0.81 -5.37 0.67
CA ALA A 45 0.03 -5.61 -0.55
C ALA A 45 -1.14 -6.55 -0.26
N LEU A 46 -0.88 -7.64 0.42
CA LEU A 46 -1.91 -8.63 0.76
C LEU A 46 -3.00 -8.01 1.64
N MET A 47 -2.61 -7.22 2.64
CA MET A 47 -3.55 -6.53 3.52
C MET A 47 -4.49 -5.62 2.74
N LEU A 48 -3.95 -4.84 1.80
CA LEU A 48 -4.74 -3.93 0.97
C LEU A 48 -5.69 -4.70 0.05
N GLU A 49 -5.21 -5.75 -0.59
CA GLU A 49 -6.04 -6.57 -1.47
C GLU A 49 -7.18 -7.23 -0.71
N GLN A 50 -6.90 -7.79 0.47
CA GLN A 50 -7.91 -8.39 1.31
C GLN A 50 -8.95 -7.37 1.76
N ALA A 51 -8.51 -6.16 2.12
CA ALA A 51 -9.42 -5.09 2.53
C ALA A 51 -10.36 -4.70 1.39
N VAL A 52 -9.83 -4.55 0.17
CA VAL A 52 -10.64 -4.22 -1.00
C VAL A 52 -11.66 -5.32 -1.28
N ASN A 53 -11.24 -6.57 -1.21
CA ASN A 53 -12.13 -7.70 -1.48
C ASN A 53 -13.21 -7.87 -0.42
N ALA A 54 -12.92 -7.50 0.82
CA ALA A 54 -13.85 -7.63 1.94
C ALA A 54 -14.82 -6.45 2.06
N THR A 55 -14.59 -5.37 1.32
CA THR A 55 -15.39 -4.14 1.43
C THR A 55 -15.95 -3.71 0.07
N PRO A 56 -16.96 -4.42 -0.45
CA PRO A 56 -17.51 -4.12 -1.77
C PRO A 56 -18.16 -2.74 -1.87
N ALA A 57 -18.47 -2.10 -0.74
CA ALA A 57 -19.07 -0.76 -0.71
C ALA A 57 -18.07 0.38 -0.97
N LEU A 58 -16.79 0.05 -1.18
CA LEU A 58 -15.78 1.07 -1.51
C LEU A 58 -16.11 1.78 -2.82
N VAL A 59 -15.95 3.11 -2.82
CA VAL A 59 -16.06 3.88 -4.07
C VAL A 59 -14.88 3.53 -4.99
N PRO A 60 -15.04 3.64 -6.32
CA PRO A 60 -13.97 3.26 -7.25
C PRO A 60 -12.63 3.96 -7.01
N ALA A 61 -12.64 5.24 -6.64
CA ALA A 61 -11.40 5.96 -6.37
C ALA A 61 -10.61 5.36 -5.21
N ASP A 62 -11.30 4.96 -4.14
CA ASP A 62 -10.66 4.34 -2.98
C ASP A 62 -10.08 2.98 -3.35
N ARG A 63 -10.86 2.19 -4.08
CA ARG A 63 -10.45 0.87 -4.56
C ARG A 63 -9.22 0.96 -5.44
N ASP A 64 -9.24 1.87 -6.41
CA ASP A 64 -8.15 2.02 -7.36
C ASP A 64 -6.86 2.46 -6.67
N ALA A 65 -6.95 3.41 -5.74
CA ALA A 65 -5.77 3.87 -5.00
C ALA A 65 -5.14 2.73 -4.18
N ALA A 66 -5.97 1.93 -3.51
CA ALA A 66 -5.49 0.81 -2.70
C ALA A 66 -4.85 -0.27 -3.57
N LEU A 67 -5.48 -0.65 -4.68
CA LEU A 67 -4.93 -1.68 -5.56
C LEU A 67 -3.66 -1.21 -6.27
N THR A 68 -3.59 0.06 -6.63
CA THR A 68 -2.39 0.64 -7.24
C THR A 68 -1.21 0.62 -6.27
N LEU A 69 -1.45 0.96 -5.01
CA LEU A 69 -0.40 0.87 -3.98
C LEU A 69 0.01 -0.58 -3.72
N ALA A 70 -0.96 -1.50 -3.65
CA ALA A 70 -0.67 -2.93 -3.47
C ALA A 70 0.22 -3.45 -4.61
N GLN A 71 -0.04 -3.03 -5.83
CA GLN A 71 0.76 -3.43 -6.98
C GLN A 71 2.19 -2.87 -6.89
N ALA A 72 2.33 -1.61 -6.46
CA ALA A 72 3.65 -1.01 -6.25
C ALA A 72 4.44 -1.76 -5.16
N TYR A 73 3.80 -2.13 -4.08
CA TYR A 73 4.42 -2.95 -3.02
C TYR A 73 4.88 -4.30 -3.55
N THR A 74 4.05 -4.97 -4.33
CA THR A 74 4.38 -6.28 -4.92
C THR A 74 5.58 -6.16 -5.86
N SER A 75 5.60 -5.14 -6.71
CA SER A 75 6.72 -4.88 -7.62
C SER A 75 8.01 -4.61 -6.86
N ALA A 76 7.93 -3.80 -5.80
CA ALA A 76 9.10 -3.50 -4.97
C ALA A 76 9.66 -4.76 -4.32
N SER A 77 8.80 -5.63 -3.81
CA SER A 77 9.22 -6.89 -3.21
C SER A 77 9.90 -7.79 -4.23
N ALA A 78 9.34 -7.92 -5.43
CA ALA A 78 9.90 -8.74 -6.49
C ALA A 78 11.28 -8.25 -6.92
N MET A 79 11.44 -6.94 -7.05
CA MET A 79 12.70 -6.34 -7.49
C MET A 79 13.76 -6.32 -6.39
N ALA A 80 13.35 -6.27 -5.12
CA ALA A 80 14.28 -6.28 -4.00
C ALA A 80 15.16 -7.53 -3.95
N SER A 81 14.69 -8.63 -4.52
CA SER A 81 15.45 -9.87 -4.54
C SER A 81 16.58 -9.88 -5.58
N SER A 82 16.55 -8.97 -6.55
CA SER A 82 17.51 -8.97 -7.66
C SER A 82 18.27 -7.65 -7.83
N LEU A 83 17.81 -6.56 -7.21
CA LEU A 83 18.44 -5.25 -7.35
C LEU A 83 19.19 -4.86 -6.09
N HIS A 84 20.26 -4.11 -6.29
CA HIS A 84 21.02 -3.51 -5.19
C HIS A 84 20.51 -2.11 -4.89
N ARG A 85 20.76 -1.66 -3.65
CA ARG A 85 20.32 -0.36 -3.15
C ARG A 85 20.78 0.80 -4.02
N ASP A 86 21.93 0.66 -4.71
CA ASP A 86 22.50 1.71 -5.54
C ASP A 86 22.00 1.71 -6.98
N ASP A 87 21.23 0.69 -7.37
CA ASP A 87 20.73 0.60 -8.74
C ASP A 87 19.70 1.72 -9.01
N PRO A 88 19.82 2.42 -10.16
CA PRO A 88 18.81 3.42 -10.53
C PRO A 88 17.41 2.84 -10.65
N GLU A 89 17.29 1.59 -11.08
CA GLU A 89 16.01 0.88 -11.17
C GLU A 89 15.37 0.70 -9.79
N TRP A 90 16.19 0.44 -8.75
CA TRP A 90 15.69 0.33 -7.40
C TRP A 90 15.16 1.67 -6.88
N ARG A 91 15.86 2.76 -7.17
CA ARG A 91 15.41 4.10 -6.80
C ARG A 91 14.07 4.42 -7.45
N ALA A 92 13.91 4.06 -8.73
CA ALA A 92 12.65 4.27 -9.44
C ALA A 92 11.51 3.49 -8.81
N VAL A 93 11.77 2.25 -8.36
CA VAL A 93 10.79 1.42 -7.67
C VAL A 93 10.37 2.06 -6.34
N VAL A 94 11.33 2.56 -5.56
CA VAL A 94 11.06 3.22 -4.28
C VAL A 94 10.24 4.49 -4.49
N GLU A 95 10.59 5.29 -5.51
CA GLU A 95 9.84 6.50 -5.84
C GLU A 95 8.41 6.18 -6.26
N ASP A 96 8.21 5.09 -7.00
CA ASP A 96 6.87 4.66 -7.39
C ASP A 96 6.02 4.30 -6.17
N VAL A 97 6.60 3.55 -5.23
CA VAL A 97 5.91 3.22 -3.97
C VAL A 97 5.54 4.51 -3.23
N ASN A 98 6.48 5.44 -3.12
CA ASN A 98 6.24 6.70 -2.41
C ASN A 98 5.13 7.52 -3.08
N THR A 99 5.11 7.56 -4.41
CA THR A 99 4.07 8.28 -5.16
C THR A 99 2.69 7.66 -4.93
N LYS A 100 2.60 6.33 -5.01
CA LYS A 100 1.33 5.63 -4.80
C LYS A 100 0.87 5.72 -3.35
N ASP A 101 1.83 5.68 -2.42
CA ASP A 101 1.53 5.88 -1.00
C ASP A 101 0.96 7.29 -0.75
N ALA A 102 1.56 8.31 -1.36
CA ALA A 102 1.07 9.68 -1.22
C ALA A 102 -0.35 9.82 -1.76
N GLN A 103 -0.68 9.15 -2.87
CA GLN A 103 -2.03 9.14 -3.43
C GLN A 103 -3.02 8.49 -2.47
N MET A 104 -2.64 7.35 -1.90
CA MET A 104 -3.49 6.65 -0.93
C MET A 104 -3.67 7.46 0.35
N LYS A 105 -2.61 8.10 0.81
CA LYS A 105 -2.65 8.98 1.97
C LYS A 105 -3.62 10.14 1.76
N ALA A 106 -3.62 10.73 0.56
CA ALA A 106 -4.55 11.81 0.21
C ALA A 106 -6.00 11.32 0.25
N VAL A 107 -6.26 10.11 -0.25
CA VAL A 107 -7.58 9.48 -0.20
C VAL A 107 -8.06 9.33 1.24
N CYS A 108 -7.16 8.99 2.15
CA CYS A 108 -7.49 8.77 3.55
C CYS A 108 -7.41 10.03 4.42
N GLY A 109 -7.28 11.21 3.82
CA GLY A 109 -7.31 12.47 4.54
C GLY A 109 -5.96 12.94 5.07
N GLY A 110 -4.87 12.37 4.60
CA GLY A 110 -3.52 12.83 4.94
C GLY A 110 -2.98 12.43 6.31
N ASN A 111 -3.70 11.58 7.02
CA ASN A 111 -3.28 11.16 8.37
C ASN A 111 -2.73 9.75 8.39
#